data_ed0fb04ad14b86973784904981315a56
#
_entry.id   ed0fb04ad14b86973784904981315a56
#
_cell.length_a   1.000
_cell.length_b   1.000
_cell.length_c   1.000
_cell.angle_alpha   90.00
_cell.angle_beta   90.00
_cell.angle_gamma   90.00
#
_symmetry.space_group_name_H-M   'P 1'
#
loop_
_entity.id
_entity.type
_entity.pdbx_description
1 polymer ?
#
loop_
_entity_poly.entity_id
_entity_poly.type
_entity_poly.pdbx_seq_one_letter_code
_entity_poly.pdbx_strand_id
1 'polypeptide(L)'
;KALRRRLRAHARALGDVRYPDDSHSVQHLVQEIAYQHWHRMLFARFLAENNLLLWEPGVPVSLAECEELVQDPSTGLGATSGWELAGKLAARMLPQIFRPESPVFQMSFAPEHQRRLEQLLAGLPKEVFHASDSLGWVYQFWQAQRKAEINASGVKIGAEELPAVTQLFTEPYMVEFLLHNSLGA
;
A
#
# COMPACT_ATOMS: atom_id res chain seq x y z
N LYS A 1 8.65 23.91 -6.56
CA LYS A 1 10.07 23.70 -6.18
C LYS A 1 10.21 22.85 -4.88
N ALA A 2 9.40 23.11 -3.84
CA ALA A 2 9.47 22.39 -2.55
C ALA A 2 9.23 20.87 -2.70
N LEU A 3 8.14 20.46 -3.36
CA LEU A 3 7.81 19.05 -3.60
C LEU A 3 8.97 18.32 -4.33
N ARG A 4 9.48 18.91 -5.42
CA ARG A 4 10.59 18.31 -6.18
C ARG A 4 11.83 18.09 -5.32
N ARG A 5 12.14 19.02 -4.39
CA ARG A 5 13.26 18.84 -3.45
C ARG A 5 13.01 17.71 -2.46
N ARG A 6 11.78 17.59 -1.92
CA ARG A 6 11.38 16.50 -1.02
C ARG A 6 11.46 15.15 -1.72
N LEU A 7 10.92 15.03 -2.94
CA LEU A 7 10.98 13.80 -3.74
C LEU A 7 12.41 13.38 -4.06
N ARG A 8 13.29 14.32 -4.44
CA ARG A 8 14.71 14.03 -4.67
C ARG A 8 15.45 13.59 -3.41
N ALA A 9 15.10 14.15 -2.25
CA ALA A 9 15.66 13.70 -0.98
C ALA A 9 15.17 12.30 -0.63
N HIS A 10 13.88 12.03 -0.85
CA HIS A 10 13.28 10.72 -0.63
C HIS A 10 13.88 9.66 -1.58
N ALA A 11 14.01 9.96 -2.87
CA ALA A 11 14.66 9.09 -3.85
C ALA A 11 16.08 8.66 -3.41
N ARG A 12 16.90 9.61 -2.95
CA ARG A 12 18.24 9.28 -2.43
C ARG A 12 18.22 8.41 -1.18
N ALA A 13 17.25 8.62 -0.30
CA ALA A 13 17.07 7.78 0.88
C ALA A 13 16.66 6.34 0.52
N LEU A 14 16.03 6.16 -0.65
CA LEU A 14 15.67 4.84 -1.22
C LEU A 14 16.83 4.19 -2.01
N GLY A 15 17.95 4.87 -2.21
CA GLY A 15 19.10 4.35 -2.97
C GLY A 15 19.24 4.91 -4.39
N ASP A 16 18.36 5.82 -4.83
CA ASP A 16 18.51 6.49 -6.12
C ASP A 16 19.73 7.42 -6.17
N VAL A 17 20.53 7.33 -7.22
CA VAL A 17 21.81 8.02 -7.36
C VAL A 17 21.65 9.37 -8.05
N ARG A 18 22.41 10.37 -7.59
CA ARG A 18 22.61 11.63 -8.32
C ARG A 18 23.85 11.50 -9.18
N TYR A 19 23.73 11.81 -10.46
CA TYR A 19 24.83 11.80 -11.42
C TYR A 19 25.57 13.17 -11.45
N PRO A 20 26.81 13.20 -11.99
CA PRO A 20 27.60 14.43 -12.08
C PRO A 20 26.96 15.53 -12.94
N ASP A 21 26.11 15.18 -13.90
CA ASP A 21 25.34 16.10 -14.76
C ASP A 21 24.08 16.67 -14.09
N ASP A 22 23.94 16.47 -12.78
CA ASP A 22 22.79 16.85 -11.95
C ASP A 22 21.49 16.09 -12.28
N SER A 23 21.55 15.07 -13.12
CA SER A 23 20.46 14.11 -13.30
C SER A 23 20.36 13.15 -12.11
N HIS A 24 19.22 12.47 -11.99
CA HIS A 24 18.97 11.51 -10.90
C HIS A 24 18.37 10.24 -11.48
N SER A 25 18.79 9.08 -10.99
CA SER A 25 17.96 7.89 -11.11
C SER A 25 16.65 8.11 -10.34
N VAL A 26 15.61 7.46 -10.78
CA VAL A 26 14.27 7.52 -10.16
C VAL A 26 13.62 6.15 -10.05
N GLN A 27 14.42 5.10 -10.21
CA GLN A 27 13.91 3.74 -10.27
C GLN A 27 13.27 3.31 -8.94
N HIS A 28 13.99 3.51 -7.83
CA HIS A 28 13.48 3.18 -6.51
C HIS A 28 12.30 4.07 -6.12
N LEU A 29 12.36 5.36 -6.46
CA LEU A 29 11.27 6.30 -6.21
C LEU A 29 9.99 5.89 -6.97
N VAL A 30 10.12 5.47 -8.23
CA VAL A 30 8.97 5.03 -9.05
C VAL A 30 8.34 3.77 -8.45
N GLN A 31 9.16 2.79 -8.06
CA GLN A 31 8.69 1.57 -7.40
C GLN A 31 7.98 1.89 -6.07
N GLU A 32 8.55 2.77 -5.27
CA GLU A 32 7.96 3.20 -4.00
C GLU A 32 6.61 3.89 -4.21
N ILE A 33 6.52 4.83 -5.17
CA ILE A 33 5.26 5.51 -5.48
C ILE A 33 4.20 4.49 -5.96
N ALA A 34 4.57 3.60 -6.86
CA ALA A 34 3.66 2.58 -7.38
C ALA A 34 3.14 1.66 -6.25
N TYR A 35 4.06 1.19 -5.40
CA TYR A 35 3.71 0.35 -4.26
C TYR A 35 2.78 1.07 -3.28
N GLN A 36 3.12 2.28 -2.85
CA GLN A 36 2.35 3.01 -1.83
C GLN A 36 0.93 3.32 -2.30
N HIS A 37 0.75 3.72 -3.57
CA HIS A 37 -0.58 3.95 -4.13
C HIS A 37 -1.39 2.67 -4.26
N TRP A 38 -0.80 1.62 -4.84
CA TRP A 38 -1.45 0.32 -4.97
C TRP A 38 -1.82 -0.26 -3.60
N HIS A 39 -0.89 -0.28 -2.66
CA HIS A 39 -1.09 -0.81 -1.32
C HIS A 39 -2.24 -0.08 -0.59
N ARG A 40 -2.26 1.26 -0.65
CA ARG A 40 -3.31 2.05 -0.04
C ARG A 40 -4.69 1.75 -0.63
N MET A 41 -4.80 1.61 -1.95
CA MET A 41 -6.06 1.28 -2.62
C MET A 41 -6.53 -0.13 -2.28
N LEU A 42 -5.63 -1.11 -2.34
CA LEU A 42 -5.94 -2.50 -1.98
C LEU A 42 -6.40 -2.61 -0.53
N PHE A 43 -5.69 -1.94 0.38
CA PHE A 43 -6.02 -1.96 1.80
C PHE A 43 -7.34 -1.24 2.10
N ALA A 44 -7.60 -0.12 1.45
CA ALA A 44 -8.87 0.58 1.57
C ALA A 44 -10.05 -0.31 1.14
N ARG A 45 -9.87 -1.07 0.04
CA ARG A 45 -10.85 -2.05 -0.39
C ARG A 45 -11.01 -3.20 0.61
N PHE A 46 -9.92 -3.74 1.14
CA PHE A 46 -9.97 -4.76 2.19
C PHE A 46 -10.78 -4.26 3.40
N LEU A 47 -10.54 -3.05 3.86
CA LEU A 47 -11.29 -2.45 4.96
C LEU A 47 -12.77 -2.30 4.62
N ALA A 48 -13.10 -1.84 3.40
CA ALA A 48 -14.48 -1.65 2.97
C ALA A 48 -15.24 -2.98 2.86
N GLU A 49 -14.64 -4.02 2.26
CA GLU A 49 -15.27 -5.33 2.12
C GLU A 49 -15.48 -6.05 3.47
N ASN A 50 -14.70 -5.72 4.48
CA ASN A 50 -14.82 -6.26 5.83
C ASN A 50 -15.60 -5.34 6.80
N ASN A 51 -16.26 -4.29 6.32
CA ASN A 51 -16.97 -3.29 7.14
C ASN A 51 -16.08 -2.60 8.19
N LEU A 52 -14.81 -2.44 7.87
CA LEU A 52 -13.79 -1.83 8.74
C LEU A 52 -13.38 -0.43 8.27
N LEU A 53 -13.76 0.00 7.07
CA LEU A 53 -13.50 1.35 6.57
C LEU A 53 -14.48 2.32 7.22
N LEU A 54 -14.01 3.21 8.09
CA LEU A 54 -14.87 4.09 8.86
C LEU A 54 -14.91 5.52 8.29
N TRP A 55 -16.10 6.02 8.04
CA TRP A 55 -16.36 7.44 7.80
C TRP A 55 -16.18 8.25 9.08
N GLU A 56 -16.85 7.83 10.14
CA GLU A 56 -16.76 8.33 11.50
C GLU A 56 -16.65 7.15 12.47
N PRO A 57 -16.28 7.36 13.72
CA PRO A 57 -16.22 6.29 14.70
C PRO A 57 -17.52 5.49 14.77
N GLY A 58 -17.45 4.21 14.43
CA GLY A 58 -18.61 3.30 14.41
C GLY A 58 -19.49 3.37 13.16
N VAL A 59 -19.13 4.17 12.15
CA VAL A 59 -19.89 4.28 10.88
C VAL A 59 -19.06 3.70 9.74
N PRO A 60 -19.22 2.39 9.43
CA PRO A 60 -18.53 1.78 8.30
C PRO A 60 -19.10 2.27 6.98
N VAL A 61 -18.25 2.35 5.96
CA VAL A 61 -18.63 2.73 4.59
C VAL A 61 -18.03 1.76 3.58
N SER A 62 -18.80 1.47 2.55
CA SER A 62 -18.39 0.74 1.35
C SER A 62 -17.71 1.66 0.33
N LEU A 63 -17.08 1.07 -0.70
CA LEU A 63 -16.56 1.86 -1.83
C LEU A 63 -17.67 2.56 -2.61
N ALA A 64 -18.87 1.97 -2.72
CA ALA A 64 -20.00 2.59 -3.38
C ALA A 64 -20.46 3.84 -2.63
N GLU A 65 -20.59 3.76 -1.31
CA GLU A 65 -20.91 4.92 -0.47
C GLU A 65 -19.82 5.99 -0.51
N CYS A 66 -18.54 5.60 -0.61
CA CYS A 66 -17.47 6.57 -0.85
C CYS A 66 -17.65 7.33 -2.17
N GLU A 67 -18.13 6.66 -3.23
CA GLU A 67 -18.40 7.32 -4.51
C GLU A 67 -19.55 8.31 -4.43
N GLU A 68 -20.59 8.00 -3.64
CA GLU A 68 -21.69 8.92 -3.35
C GLU A 68 -21.24 10.11 -2.49
N LEU A 69 -20.45 9.87 -1.44
CA LEU A 69 -19.95 10.91 -0.54
C LEU A 69 -19.04 11.92 -1.25
N VAL A 70 -18.33 11.53 -2.30
CA VAL A 70 -17.48 12.45 -3.09
C VAL A 70 -18.30 13.47 -3.86
N GLN A 71 -19.56 13.19 -4.20
CA GLN A 71 -20.42 14.12 -4.92
C GLN A 71 -20.76 15.37 -4.08
N ASP A 72 -20.71 15.27 -2.76
CA ASP A 72 -20.88 16.40 -1.85
C ASP A 72 -19.51 16.91 -1.37
N PRO A 73 -19.15 18.17 -1.67
CA PRO A 73 -17.88 18.76 -1.23
C PRO A 73 -17.67 18.77 0.29
N SER A 74 -18.76 18.77 1.07
CA SER A 74 -18.70 18.76 2.54
C SER A 74 -18.26 17.41 3.11
N THR A 75 -18.57 16.32 2.41
CA THR A 75 -18.29 14.94 2.83
C THR A 75 -17.10 14.30 2.10
N GLY A 76 -16.80 14.74 0.89
CA GLY A 76 -15.76 14.15 0.04
C GLY A 76 -14.30 14.39 0.45
N LEU A 77 -14.03 15.15 1.52
CA LEU A 77 -12.66 15.47 2.02
C LEU A 77 -11.71 15.97 0.91
N GLY A 78 -12.25 16.65 -0.12
CA GLY A 78 -11.51 17.08 -1.29
C GLY A 78 -10.98 15.93 -2.15
N ALA A 79 -11.61 14.75 -2.11
CA ALA A 79 -11.33 13.64 -2.98
C ALA A 79 -12.02 13.84 -4.33
N THR A 80 -11.43 13.28 -5.40
CA THR A 80 -11.94 13.35 -6.78
C THR A 80 -12.63 12.05 -7.22
N SER A 81 -12.51 10.99 -6.42
CA SER A 81 -13.15 9.70 -6.65
C SER A 81 -13.39 8.95 -5.33
N GLY A 82 -14.31 8.00 -5.32
CA GLY A 82 -14.56 7.14 -4.16
C GLY A 82 -13.33 6.36 -3.73
N TRP A 83 -12.48 5.94 -4.67
CA TRP A 83 -11.20 5.31 -4.38
C TRP A 83 -10.23 6.24 -3.64
N GLU A 84 -10.17 7.51 -4.06
CA GLU A 84 -9.34 8.50 -3.37
C GLU A 84 -9.87 8.76 -1.96
N LEU A 85 -11.21 8.87 -1.81
CA LEU A 85 -11.83 9.05 -0.49
C LEU A 85 -11.55 7.85 0.40
N ALA A 86 -11.79 6.63 -0.08
CA ALA A 86 -11.50 5.40 0.67
C ALA A 86 -10.03 5.33 1.13
N GLY A 87 -9.10 5.70 0.25
CA GLY A 87 -7.68 5.80 0.60
C GLY A 87 -7.37 6.86 1.66
N LYS A 88 -8.07 8.01 1.63
CA LYS A 88 -7.94 9.06 2.67
C LYS A 88 -8.50 8.58 4.02
N LEU A 89 -9.64 7.88 4.01
CA LEU A 89 -10.23 7.28 5.21
C LEU A 89 -9.30 6.23 5.81
N ALA A 90 -8.78 5.31 5.01
CA ALA A 90 -7.80 4.32 5.46
C ALA A 90 -6.55 4.98 6.06
N ALA A 91 -6.00 6.02 5.42
CA ALA A 91 -4.85 6.75 5.93
C ALA A 91 -5.14 7.51 7.23
N ARG A 92 -6.36 8.03 7.40
CA ARG A 92 -6.82 8.66 8.65
C ARG A 92 -6.89 7.66 9.80
N MET A 93 -7.35 6.44 9.52
CA MET A 93 -7.45 5.37 10.52
C MET A 93 -6.08 4.81 10.90
N LEU A 94 -5.18 4.68 9.94
CA LEU A 94 -3.89 4.01 10.07
C LEU A 94 -2.73 4.91 9.60
N PRO A 95 -2.52 6.07 10.24
CA PRO A 95 -1.53 7.05 9.78
C PRO A 95 -0.09 6.53 9.88
N GLN A 96 0.19 5.59 10.78
CA GLN A 96 1.51 4.98 10.91
C GLN A 96 1.87 4.10 9.70
N ILE A 97 0.86 3.47 9.08
CA ILE A 97 1.04 2.61 7.90
C ILE A 97 1.12 3.48 6.64
N PHE A 98 0.16 4.38 6.45
CA PHE A 98 0.01 5.12 5.19
C PHE A 98 0.74 6.45 5.13
N ARG A 99 1.23 6.97 6.25
CA ARG A 99 2.06 8.19 6.32
C ARG A 99 1.56 9.30 5.39
N PRO A 100 0.37 9.87 5.63
CA PRO A 100 -0.30 10.79 4.69
C PRO A 100 0.54 12.01 4.31
N GLU A 101 1.51 12.41 5.13
CA GLU A 101 2.46 13.50 4.89
C GLU A 101 3.61 13.13 3.95
N SER A 102 3.72 11.88 3.55
CA SER A 102 4.76 11.43 2.61
C SER A 102 4.63 12.16 1.26
N PRO A 103 5.76 12.62 0.68
CA PRO A 103 5.73 13.30 -0.60
C PRO A 103 5.25 12.41 -1.76
N VAL A 104 5.25 11.10 -1.60
CA VAL A 104 4.81 10.16 -2.64
C VAL A 104 3.32 10.30 -2.94
N PHE A 105 2.49 10.62 -1.94
CA PHE A 105 1.06 10.85 -2.12
C PHE A 105 0.69 12.21 -2.72
N GLN A 106 1.65 13.09 -2.93
CA GLN A 106 1.49 14.31 -3.73
C GLN A 106 1.75 14.06 -5.23
N MET A 107 2.12 12.83 -5.59
CA MET A 107 2.20 12.38 -6.98
C MET A 107 0.90 11.65 -7.34
N SER A 108 0.42 11.86 -8.55
CA SER A 108 -0.73 11.15 -9.11
C SER A 108 -0.29 10.35 -10.34
N PHE A 109 -0.94 9.24 -10.59
CA PHE A 109 -0.79 8.53 -11.85
C PHE A 109 -1.44 9.31 -13.00
N ALA A 110 -1.02 9.04 -14.22
CA ALA A 110 -1.76 9.47 -15.39
C ALA A 110 -3.18 8.88 -15.34
N PRO A 111 -4.23 9.62 -15.76
CA PRO A 111 -5.61 9.22 -15.56
C PRO A 111 -5.96 7.83 -16.13
N GLU A 112 -5.34 7.44 -17.23
CA GLU A 112 -5.52 6.14 -17.85
C GLU A 112 -4.96 4.99 -16.98
N HIS A 113 -3.81 5.19 -16.34
CA HIS A 113 -3.20 4.22 -15.44
C HIS A 113 -3.95 4.12 -14.11
N GLN A 114 -4.42 5.27 -13.60
CA GLN A 114 -5.26 5.31 -12.41
C GLN A 114 -6.54 4.50 -12.62
N ARG A 115 -7.29 4.77 -13.70
CA ARG A 115 -8.51 4.03 -14.04
C ARG A 115 -8.25 2.54 -14.25
N ARG A 116 -7.13 2.20 -14.90
CA ARG A 116 -6.77 0.80 -15.11
C ARG A 116 -6.53 0.08 -13.79
N LEU A 117 -5.84 0.71 -12.85
CA LEU A 117 -5.61 0.15 -11.51
C LEU A 117 -6.92 -0.02 -10.75
N GLU A 118 -7.80 0.98 -10.78
CA GLU A 118 -9.14 0.92 -10.17
C GLU A 118 -9.97 -0.22 -10.74
N GLN A 119 -9.98 -0.40 -12.07
CA GLN A 119 -10.69 -1.51 -12.72
C GLN A 119 -10.14 -2.87 -12.30
N LEU A 120 -8.81 -3.02 -12.24
CA LEU A 120 -8.17 -4.26 -11.80
C LEU A 120 -8.54 -4.60 -10.36
N LEU A 121 -8.49 -3.62 -9.46
CA LEU A 121 -8.87 -3.81 -8.07
C LEU A 121 -10.39 -4.06 -7.93
N ALA A 122 -11.22 -3.33 -8.67
CA ALA A 122 -12.67 -3.54 -8.66
C ALA A 122 -13.08 -4.91 -9.18
N GLY A 123 -12.33 -5.47 -10.12
CA GLY A 123 -12.57 -6.79 -10.71
C GLY A 123 -12.21 -7.98 -9.81
N LEU A 124 -11.54 -7.76 -8.68
CA LEU A 124 -11.23 -8.85 -7.75
C LEU A 124 -12.50 -9.33 -7.05
N PRO A 125 -12.71 -10.64 -6.91
CA PRO A 125 -13.82 -11.20 -6.14
C PRO A 125 -13.77 -10.77 -4.67
N LYS A 126 -14.94 -10.54 -4.06
CA LYS A 126 -15.03 -10.12 -2.64
C LYS A 126 -14.44 -11.16 -1.69
N GLU A 127 -14.59 -12.42 -2.02
CA GLU A 127 -14.12 -13.57 -1.24
C GLU A 127 -12.61 -13.52 -1.00
N VAL A 128 -11.85 -12.93 -1.92
CA VAL A 128 -10.40 -12.73 -1.77
C VAL A 128 -10.08 -11.87 -0.55
N PHE A 129 -10.95 -10.89 -0.24
CA PHE A 129 -10.74 -9.98 0.89
C PHE A 129 -11.22 -10.54 2.22
N HIS A 130 -12.03 -11.62 2.21
CA HIS A 130 -12.50 -12.32 3.40
C HIS A 130 -11.61 -13.51 3.78
N ALA A 131 -10.68 -13.91 2.90
CA ALA A 131 -9.73 -14.97 3.21
C ALA A 131 -8.78 -14.56 4.33
N SER A 132 -8.47 -15.48 5.23
CA SER A 132 -7.47 -15.27 6.27
C SER A 132 -6.12 -14.92 5.62
N ASP A 133 -5.42 -13.94 6.18
CA ASP A 133 -4.09 -13.49 5.72
C ASP A 133 -4.03 -12.95 4.27
N SER A 134 -5.17 -12.59 3.68
CA SER A 134 -5.24 -12.12 2.29
C SER A 134 -4.24 -10.99 1.99
N LEU A 135 -4.11 -10.01 2.88
CA LEU A 135 -3.14 -8.91 2.72
C LEU A 135 -1.70 -9.40 2.84
N GLY A 136 -1.46 -10.34 3.73
CA GLY A 136 -0.14 -10.93 3.92
C GLY A 136 0.33 -11.68 2.67
N TRP A 137 -0.49 -12.53 2.11
CA TRP A 137 -0.21 -13.24 0.86
C TRP A 137 0.06 -12.30 -0.31
N VAL A 138 -0.71 -11.21 -0.42
CA VAL A 138 -0.51 -10.20 -1.47
C VAL A 138 0.84 -9.51 -1.32
N TYR A 139 1.24 -9.16 -0.10
CA TYR A 139 2.55 -8.56 0.14
C TYR A 139 3.70 -9.53 -0.15
N GLN A 140 3.56 -10.78 0.27
CA GLN A 140 4.53 -11.83 -0.04
C GLN A 140 4.69 -12.04 -1.55
N PHE A 141 3.58 -12.02 -2.29
CA PHE A 141 3.60 -12.10 -3.75
C PHE A 141 4.29 -10.90 -4.39
N TRP A 142 4.05 -9.69 -3.89
CA TRP A 142 4.74 -8.48 -4.34
C TRP A 142 6.26 -8.60 -4.19
N GLN A 143 6.72 -9.18 -3.09
CA GLN A 143 8.14 -9.36 -2.81
C GLN A 143 8.78 -10.54 -3.56
N ALA A 144 7.99 -11.42 -4.17
CA ALA A 144 8.49 -12.67 -4.77
C ALA A 144 9.51 -12.41 -5.90
N GLN A 145 9.29 -11.42 -6.73
CA GLN A 145 10.23 -11.05 -7.79
C GLN A 145 11.55 -10.54 -7.20
N ARG A 146 11.50 -9.64 -6.24
CA ARG A 146 12.68 -9.09 -5.57
C ARG A 146 13.48 -10.18 -4.86
N LYS A 147 12.78 -11.09 -4.19
CA LYS A 147 13.39 -12.27 -3.56
C LYS A 147 14.11 -13.16 -4.57
N ALA A 148 13.50 -13.41 -5.73
CA ALA A 148 14.11 -14.20 -6.79
C ALA A 148 15.37 -13.52 -7.35
N GLU A 149 15.34 -12.21 -7.58
CA GLU A 149 16.48 -11.42 -8.04
C GLU A 149 17.64 -11.47 -7.05
N ILE A 150 17.38 -11.28 -5.76
CA ILE A 150 18.40 -11.33 -4.71
C ILE A 150 19.01 -12.73 -4.62
N ASN A 151 18.20 -13.78 -4.61
CA ASN A 151 18.68 -15.14 -4.58
C ASN A 151 19.54 -15.52 -5.80
N ALA A 152 19.19 -14.99 -6.98
CA ALA A 152 19.94 -15.21 -8.22
C ALA A 152 21.25 -14.42 -8.27
N SER A 153 21.32 -13.26 -7.60
CA SER A 153 22.48 -12.37 -7.64
C SER A 153 23.72 -12.90 -6.90
N GLY A 154 23.52 -13.84 -5.96
CA GLY A 154 24.59 -14.33 -5.08
C GLY A 154 25.16 -13.27 -4.12
N VAL A 155 24.53 -12.10 -4.02
CA VAL A 155 24.92 -11.02 -3.11
C VAL A 155 24.71 -11.47 -1.67
N LYS A 156 25.63 -11.08 -0.78
CA LYS A 156 25.45 -11.29 0.66
C LYS A 156 24.24 -10.50 1.15
N ILE A 157 23.31 -11.18 1.80
CA ILE A 157 22.10 -10.56 2.34
C ILE A 157 22.48 -9.55 3.41
N GLY A 158 22.17 -8.28 3.15
CA GLY A 158 22.34 -7.16 4.06
C GLY A 158 20.99 -6.66 4.61
N ALA A 159 21.01 -5.52 5.29
CA ALA A 159 19.81 -4.95 5.89
C ALA A 159 18.75 -4.54 4.84
N GLU A 160 19.17 -4.20 3.62
CA GLU A 160 18.28 -3.80 2.53
C GLU A 160 17.61 -4.98 1.83
N GLU A 161 18.30 -6.13 1.76
CA GLU A 161 17.78 -7.35 1.14
C GLU A 161 16.96 -8.19 2.12
N LEU A 162 17.22 -8.06 3.41
CA LEU A 162 16.62 -8.87 4.45
C LEU A 162 15.08 -8.88 4.40
N PRO A 163 14.36 -7.76 4.24
CA PRO A 163 12.90 -7.77 4.19
C PRO A 163 12.33 -8.64 3.06
N ALA A 164 12.95 -8.63 1.88
CA ALA A 164 12.47 -9.39 0.74
C ALA A 164 12.71 -10.90 0.88
N VAL A 165 13.81 -11.32 1.50
CA VAL A 165 14.20 -12.73 1.60
C VAL A 165 13.65 -13.43 2.83
N THR A 166 13.37 -12.69 3.91
CA THR A 166 12.87 -13.26 5.17
C THR A 166 11.36 -13.18 5.32
N GLN A 167 10.68 -12.53 4.37
CA GLN A 167 9.24 -12.37 4.43
C GLN A 167 8.54 -13.73 4.23
N LEU A 168 8.05 -14.29 5.30
CA LEU A 168 7.21 -15.47 5.33
C LEU A 168 5.99 -15.13 6.21
N PHE A 169 4.80 -15.32 5.64
CA PHE A 169 3.59 -15.30 6.43
C PHE A 169 3.42 -16.67 7.07
N THR A 170 3.23 -16.65 8.39
CA THR A 170 3.03 -17.88 9.15
C THR A 170 1.57 -18.29 9.03
N GLU A 171 1.33 -19.52 8.64
CA GLU A 171 -0.03 -20.07 8.55
C GLU A 171 -0.79 -19.94 9.88
N PRO A 172 -2.08 -19.58 9.87
CA PRO A 172 -2.87 -19.35 11.09
C PRO A 172 -2.80 -20.50 12.09
N TYR A 173 -2.84 -21.75 11.62
CA TYR A 173 -2.76 -22.91 12.51
C TYR A 173 -1.45 -23.00 13.26
N MET A 174 -0.33 -22.53 12.67
CA MET A 174 0.96 -22.48 13.35
C MET A 174 0.98 -21.42 14.44
N VAL A 175 0.35 -20.27 14.17
CA VAL A 175 0.19 -19.18 15.16
C VAL A 175 -0.66 -19.68 16.33
N GLU A 176 -1.81 -20.29 16.04
CA GLU A 176 -2.69 -20.89 17.05
C GLU A 176 -1.96 -21.96 17.87
N PHE A 177 -1.24 -22.87 17.21
CA PHE A 177 -0.44 -23.88 17.89
C PHE A 177 0.56 -23.27 18.85
N LEU A 178 1.29 -22.23 18.43
CA LEU A 178 2.27 -21.55 19.28
C LEU A 178 1.59 -20.83 20.45
N LEU A 179 0.47 -20.15 20.22
CA LEU A 179 -0.28 -19.45 21.26
C LEU A 179 -0.84 -20.41 22.29
N HIS A 180 -1.47 -21.51 21.86
CA HIS A 180 -2.02 -22.51 22.77
C HIS A 180 -0.94 -23.20 23.61
N ASN A 181 0.24 -23.45 23.03
CA ASN A 181 1.34 -24.10 23.76
C ASN A 181 2.20 -23.15 24.61
N SER A 182 2.14 -21.84 24.38
CA SER A 182 2.93 -20.86 25.14
C SER A 182 2.13 -20.10 26.18
N LEU A 183 0.89 -19.74 25.88
CA LEU A 183 0.04 -18.96 26.77
C LEU A 183 -0.99 -19.80 27.55
N GLY A 184 -1.09 -21.09 27.26
CA GLY A 184 -1.93 -22.00 28.03
C GLY A 184 -3.41 -21.72 27.90
N ALA A 185 -3.92 -21.60 26.69
CA ALA A 185 -5.36 -21.39 26.45
C ALA A 185 -6.16 -22.66 26.78
#